data_4cf8c48c100ef770dda7fddb8a07be0f
#
_entry.id   4cf8c48c100ef770dda7fddb8a07be0f
#
_cell.length_a   1.000
_cell.length_b   1.000
_cell.length_c   1.000
_cell.angle_alpha   90.00
_cell.angle_beta   90.00
_cell.angle_gamma   90.00
#
_symmetry.space_group_name_H-M   'P 1'
#
loop_
_entity.id
_entity.type
_entity.pdbx_description
1 polymer ?
#
loop_
_entity_poly.entity_id
_entity_poly.type
_entity_poly.pdbx_seq_one_letter_code
_entity_poly.pdbx_strand_id
1 'polypeptide(L)'
;MKTHIPFLNTPPRVNVLRLNGAIMTRQGGLNDQSLASSIERAFRKGKPVAVALSINSPGGSPVQSSLIAARITRLAKEKELPVYAFVEDVAAS
;
A
#
# COMPACT_ATOMS: atom_id res chain seq x y z
N MET A 1 20.52 -27.42 6.46
CA MET A 1 20.12 -26.90 6.82
C MET A 1 20.06 -26.16 7.16
N LYS A 2 20.07 -26.34 7.24
CA LYS A 2 19.80 -25.72 7.64
C LYS A 2 19.90 -24.80 8.06
N THR A 3 20.19 -24.62 8.04
CA THR A 3 20.17 -23.83 8.43
C THR A 3 19.87 -23.02 8.61
N HIS A 4 19.77 -22.74 8.79
CA HIS A 4 19.31 -21.83 9.09
C HIS A 4 18.43 -21.33 9.96
N ILE A 5 18.32 -21.66 10.34
CA ILE A 5 17.45 -21.73 11.45
C ILE A 5 17.06 -20.37 11.97
N PRO A 6 17.98 -19.42 12.09
CA PRO A 6 17.62 -18.07 12.48
C PRO A 6 16.53 -17.50 11.57
N PHE A 7 16.57 -17.86 10.32
CA PHE A 7 15.56 -17.36 9.40
C PHE A 7 14.20 -17.92 9.71
N LEU A 8 14.18 -19.12 10.20
CA LEU A 8 12.93 -19.78 10.49
C LEU A 8 12.21 -19.12 11.63
N ASN A 9 12.94 -18.39 12.45
CA ASN A 9 12.33 -17.74 13.61
C ASN A 9 11.89 -16.31 13.32
N THR A 10 12.14 -15.85 12.10
CA THR A 10 11.74 -14.50 11.74
C THR A 10 10.32 -14.52 11.24
N PRO A 11 9.41 -13.79 11.88
CA PRO A 11 8.03 -13.80 11.41
C PRO A 11 7.92 -13.13 10.05
N PRO A 12 6.95 -13.54 9.24
CA PRO A 12 6.74 -12.91 7.96
C PRO A 12 6.36 -11.45 8.16
N ARG A 13 6.82 -10.62 7.25
CA ARG A 13 6.60 -9.19 7.35
C ARG A 13 5.50 -8.75 6.40
N VAL A 14 4.54 -8.01 6.93
CA VAL A 14 3.51 -7.39 6.12
C VAL A 14 3.69 -5.89 6.28
N ASN A 15 3.89 -5.21 5.17
CA ASN A 15 4.01 -3.75 5.21
C ASN A 15 2.63 -3.13 5.10
N VAL A 16 2.38 -2.13 5.93
CA VAL A 16 1.09 -1.44 5.93
C VAL A 16 1.27 -0.07 5.31
N LEU A 17 0.45 0.21 4.31
CA LEU A 17 0.43 1.52 3.67
C LEU A 17 -0.86 2.20 4.07
N ARG A 18 -0.74 3.33 4.73
CA ARG A 18 -1.91 4.07 5.20
C ARG A 18 -2.26 5.17 4.22
N LEU A 19 -3.50 5.18 3.80
CA LEU A 19 -4.00 6.18 2.87
C LEU A 19 -5.07 6.99 3.60
N ASN A 20 -4.65 8.09 4.21
CA ASN A 20 -5.54 8.95 4.98
C ASN A 20 -5.74 10.27 4.28
N GLY A 21 -6.97 10.71 4.21
CA GLY A 21 -7.29 12.02 3.67
C GLY A 21 -7.92 11.95 2.29
N ALA A 22 -8.25 13.11 1.76
CA ALA A 22 -8.93 13.20 0.48
C ALA A 22 -7.97 12.97 -0.69
N ILE A 23 -8.47 12.32 -1.72
CA ILE A 23 -7.70 12.09 -2.94
C ILE A 23 -7.89 13.30 -3.83
N MET A 24 -6.81 14.02 -4.11
CA MET A 24 -6.91 15.24 -4.88
C MET A 24 -5.65 15.48 -5.71
N THR A 25 -5.79 16.31 -6.74
CA THR A 25 -4.70 16.53 -7.66
C THR A 25 -3.65 17.50 -7.13
N ARG A 26 -4.01 18.33 -6.17
CA ARG A 26 -3.07 19.32 -5.65
C ARG A 26 -2.43 18.88 -4.35
N GLN A 27 -1.45 19.63 -3.91
CA GLN A 27 -0.73 19.32 -2.69
C GLN A 27 -1.63 19.27 -1.48
N GLY A 28 -1.22 18.49 -0.51
CA GLY A 28 -1.97 18.37 0.74
C GLY A 28 -2.91 17.18 0.77
N GLY A 29 -3.13 16.55 -0.37
CA GLY A 29 -4.00 15.38 -0.42
C GLY A 29 -3.29 14.16 -0.93
N LEU A 30 -4.04 13.09 -1.10
CA LEU A 30 -3.50 11.85 -1.65
C LEU A 30 -3.56 11.93 -3.17
N ASN A 31 -2.42 11.75 -3.81
CA ASN A 31 -2.38 11.65 -5.25
C ASN A 31 -1.25 10.73 -5.65
N ASP A 32 -1.26 10.29 -6.90
CA ASP A 32 -0.30 9.31 -7.38
C ASP A 32 1.14 9.78 -7.20
N GLN A 33 1.41 11.03 -7.53
CA GLN A 33 2.76 11.55 -7.47
C GLN A 33 3.27 11.63 -6.03
N SER A 34 2.45 12.14 -5.12
CA SER A 34 2.88 12.29 -3.74
C SER A 34 3.02 10.95 -3.02
N LEU A 35 2.28 9.94 -3.47
CA LEU A 35 2.31 8.62 -2.85
C LEU A 35 3.30 7.66 -3.50
N ALA A 36 3.85 8.02 -4.64
CA ALA A 36 4.67 7.10 -5.41
C ALA A 36 5.77 6.43 -4.59
N SER A 37 6.56 7.22 -3.88
CA SER A 37 7.68 6.65 -3.13
C SER A 37 7.20 5.80 -1.96
N SER A 38 6.13 6.21 -1.30
CA SER A 38 5.58 5.44 -0.17
C SER A 38 5.03 4.10 -0.65
N ILE A 39 4.34 4.11 -1.78
CA ILE A 39 3.80 2.88 -2.35
C ILE A 39 4.93 1.94 -2.74
N GLU A 40 5.92 2.45 -3.44
CA GLU A 40 7.04 1.61 -3.87
C GLU A 40 7.80 1.04 -2.69
N ARG A 41 7.96 1.84 -1.65
CA ARG A 41 8.65 1.39 -0.45
C ARG A 41 7.88 0.28 0.25
N ALA A 42 6.55 0.36 0.26
CA ALA A 42 5.72 -0.67 0.89
C ALA A 42 5.91 -2.03 0.23
N PHE A 43 6.18 -2.05 -1.07
CA PHE A 43 6.38 -3.31 -1.78
C PHE A 43 7.82 -3.80 -1.71
N ARG A 44 8.72 -3.00 -1.17
CA ARG A 44 10.14 -3.33 -1.20
C ARG A 44 10.78 -3.53 0.16
N LYS A 45 10.44 -2.68 1.11
CA LYS A 45 11.17 -2.64 2.37
C LYS A 45 11.01 -3.90 3.19
N GLY A 46 12.16 -4.47 3.59
CA GLY A 46 12.14 -5.61 4.51
C GLY A 46 11.67 -6.92 3.90
N LYS A 47 11.65 -7.03 2.60
CA LYS A 47 11.22 -8.24 1.91
C LYS A 47 9.87 -8.74 2.42
N PRO A 48 8.82 -7.96 2.22
CA PRO A 48 7.50 -8.33 2.74
C PRO A 48 6.93 -9.53 2.00
N VAL A 49 6.00 -10.22 2.66
CA VAL A 49 5.27 -11.31 2.04
C VAL A 49 3.90 -10.83 1.55
N ALA A 50 3.50 -9.63 1.95
CA ALA A 50 2.23 -9.04 1.54
C ALA A 50 2.25 -7.56 1.86
N VAL A 51 1.33 -6.82 1.23
CA VAL A 51 1.14 -5.41 1.52
C VAL A 51 -0.32 -5.22 1.94
N ALA A 52 -0.54 -4.50 3.02
CA ALA A 52 -1.87 -4.18 3.49
C ALA A 52 -2.12 -2.70 3.31
N LEU A 53 -3.26 -2.37 2.73
CA LEU A 53 -3.66 -0.97 2.56
C LEU A 53 -4.69 -0.65 3.63
N SER A 54 -4.41 0.38 4.41
CA SER A 54 -5.36 0.86 5.41
C SER A 54 -5.91 2.17 4.87
N ILE A 55 -7.14 2.13 4.40
CA ILE A 55 -7.75 3.24 3.70
C ILE A 55 -8.73 3.99 4.58
N ASN A 56 -8.45 5.27 4.80
CA ASN A 56 -9.31 6.13 5.59
C ASN A 56 -9.49 7.42 4.79
N SER A 57 -10.30 7.33 3.75
CA SER A 57 -10.45 8.44 2.81
C SER A 57 -11.89 8.53 2.33
N PRO A 58 -12.40 9.75 2.22
CA PRO A 58 -13.74 9.94 1.64
C PRO A 58 -13.73 9.80 0.12
N GLY A 59 -12.56 9.57 -0.47
CA GLY A 59 -12.43 9.52 -1.91
C GLY A 59 -12.00 10.85 -2.46
N GLY A 60 -12.43 11.18 -3.65
CA GLY A 60 -12.06 12.43 -4.30
C GLY A 60 -11.87 12.26 -5.79
N SER A 61 -10.73 12.69 -6.30
CA SER A 61 -10.46 12.66 -7.73
C SER A 61 -10.48 11.24 -8.32
N PRO A 62 -11.37 10.96 -9.26
CA PRO A 62 -11.39 9.64 -9.89
C PRO A 62 -10.12 9.34 -10.67
N VAL A 63 -9.55 10.37 -11.30
CA VAL A 63 -8.32 10.19 -12.07
C VAL A 63 -7.17 9.78 -11.15
N GLN A 64 -7.03 10.48 -10.03
CA GLN A 64 -5.96 10.15 -9.10
C GLN A 64 -6.20 8.80 -8.43
N SER A 65 -7.45 8.46 -8.15
CA SER A 65 -7.77 7.15 -7.61
C SER A 65 -7.35 6.04 -8.56
N SER A 66 -7.61 6.23 -9.86
CA SER A 66 -7.22 5.25 -10.86
C SER A 66 -5.71 5.13 -10.99
N LEU A 67 -4.99 6.24 -10.90
CA LEU A 67 -3.54 6.22 -11.00
C LEU A 67 -2.91 5.52 -9.80
N ILE A 68 -3.43 5.79 -8.61
CA ILE A 68 -2.95 5.13 -7.40
C ILE A 68 -3.21 3.63 -7.49
N ALA A 69 -4.42 3.24 -7.88
CA ALA A 69 -4.78 1.83 -8.00
C ALA A 69 -3.90 1.13 -9.05
N ALA A 70 -3.64 1.79 -10.17
CA ALA A 70 -2.82 1.22 -11.23
C ALA A 70 -1.39 1.00 -10.76
N ARG A 71 -0.84 1.95 -10.00
CA ARG A 71 0.52 1.82 -9.47
C ARG A 71 0.61 0.65 -8.50
N ILE A 72 -0.37 0.52 -7.61
CA ILE A 72 -0.38 -0.56 -6.65
C ILE A 72 -0.52 -1.91 -7.35
N THR A 73 -1.43 -1.99 -8.32
CA THR A 73 -1.66 -3.22 -9.06
C THR A 73 -0.40 -3.64 -9.83
N ARG A 74 0.26 -2.68 -10.46
CA ARG A 74 1.48 -2.98 -11.21
C ARG A 74 2.57 -3.51 -10.30
N LEU A 75 2.78 -2.87 -9.15
CA LEU A 75 3.82 -3.30 -8.22
C LEU A 75 3.50 -4.66 -7.59
N ALA A 76 2.22 -4.88 -7.27
CA ALA A 76 1.81 -6.18 -6.73
C ALA A 76 2.16 -7.30 -7.71
N LYS A 77 1.92 -7.03 -8.99
CA LYS A 77 2.20 -8.02 -10.02
C LYS A 77 3.68 -8.20 -10.23
N GLU A 78 4.43 -7.10 -10.30
CA GLU A 78 5.88 -7.16 -10.51
C GLU A 78 6.59 -7.87 -9.37
N LYS A 79 6.15 -7.60 -8.14
CA LYS A 79 6.79 -8.18 -6.97
C LYS A 79 6.15 -9.50 -6.53
N GLU A 80 5.07 -9.88 -7.19
CA GLU A 80 4.35 -11.11 -6.88
C GLU A 80 3.92 -11.13 -5.42
N LEU A 81 3.35 -10.02 -4.97
CA LEU A 81 2.89 -9.89 -3.59
C LEU A 81 1.40 -9.65 -3.55
N PRO A 82 0.68 -10.33 -2.66
CA PRO A 82 -0.74 -10.08 -2.49
C PRO A 82 -0.96 -8.75 -1.77
N VAL A 83 -2.07 -8.10 -2.09
CA VAL A 83 -2.43 -6.84 -1.47
C VAL A 83 -3.79 -7.02 -0.84
N TYR A 84 -3.91 -6.62 0.42
CA TYR A 84 -5.16 -6.68 1.16
C TYR A 84 -5.57 -5.26 1.53
N ALA A 85 -6.81 -4.90 1.22
CA ALA A 85 -7.28 -3.55 1.51
C ALA A 85 -8.29 -3.59 2.66
N PHE A 86 -8.07 -2.70 3.62
CA PHE A 86 -8.97 -2.55 4.75
C PHE A 86 -9.48 -1.12 4.72
N VAL A 87 -10.77 -0.96 4.51
CA VAL A 87 -11.37 0.36 4.41
C VAL A 87 -12.04 0.69 5.73
N GLU A 88 -11.62 1.79 6.35
CA GLU A 88 -12.22 2.21 7.58
C GLU A 88 -13.52 2.94 7.27
N ASP A 89 -14.47 2.77 8.14
CA ASP A 89 -15.77 3.36 7.93
C ASP A 89 -15.81 4.81 8.31
N VAL A 90 -15.09 5.58 7.57
CA VAL A 90 -15.09 6.98 7.83
C VAL A 90 -16.34 7.59 7.44
N ALA A 91 -16.96 6.94 6.56
CA ALA A 91 -18.04 7.61 6.04
C ALA A 91 -19.17 7.36 6.90
N ALA A 92 -19.03 6.39 7.62
CA ALA A 92 -20.09 6.19 8.45
C ALA A 92 -21.10 6.96 7.78
N SER A 93 -20.67 7.30 6.82
CA SER A 93 -21.49 8.22 6.16
C SER A 93 -22.25 7.67 5.13
#